data_3d4d9d8d5a4dd7fc1e181bf61da5c6f6
#
_entry.id   3d4d9d8d5a4dd7fc1e181bf61da5c6f6
#
_cell.length_a   1.000
_cell.length_b   1.000
_cell.length_c   1.000
_cell.angle_alpha   90.00
_cell.angle_beta   90.00
_cell.angle_gamma   90.00
#
_symmetry.space_group_name_H-M   'P 1'
#
loop_
_entity.id
_entity.type
_entity.pdbx_description
1 polymer ?
#
loop_
_entity_poly.entity_id
_entity_poly.type
_entity_poly.pdbx_seq_one_letter_code
_entity_poly.pdbx_strand_id
1 'polypeptide(L)'
;MTTPKRRGGAATVVVVRSSTSTSTPSTSTSSAGPFDFKLYMGSQAKAVHAALDAAVPLAYPEAVTEAMRYSLLAGGKRVRPVLCIAACELVGGVASDAMPTACALEMLHTMSLIHDDLPSMDNDDFRRGVPTCHKVYGEEIAILAGDALLAFSFEHIARSTPRVGGAGGGAKSGGVSAEAILDVVAEVARAVGAEG
;
A
#
# COMPACT_ATOMS: atom_id res chain seq x y z
N MET A 1 14.08 -29.52 30.10
CA MET A 1 13.25 -28.73 29.16
C MET A 1 13.52 -27.27 29.46
N THR A 2 14.47 -26.65 28.77
CA THR A 2 14.90 -25.27 28.96
C THR A 2 14.30 -24.42 27.85
N THR A 3 13.43 -23.49 28.20
CA THR A 3 12.82 -22.51 27.29
C THR A 3 13.86 -21.52 26.79
N PRO A 4 13.92 -21.22 25.49
CA PRO A 4 14.83 -20.20 24.99
C PRO A 4 14.26 -18.79 25.27
N LYS A 5 15.15 -17.97 25.83
CA LYS A 5 14.95 -16.56 26.18
C LYS A 5 14.75 -15.73 24.91
N ARG A 6 13.60 -15.08 24.73
CA ARG A 6 13.31 -14.15 23.64
C ARG A 6 14.32 -12.99 23.67
N ARG A 7 15.09 -12.83 22.60
CA ARG A 7 15.86 -11.60 22.38
C ARG A 7 14.93 -10.57 21.78
N GLY A 8 14.77 -9.43 22.46
CA GLY A 8 14.06 -8.28 21.95
C GLY A 8 14.74 -7.76 20.68
N GLY A 9 14.06 -7.83 19.56
CA GLY A 9 14.48 -7.22 18.32
C GLY A 9 14.29 -5.71 18.42
N ALA A 10 15.39 -4.95 18.43
CA ALA A 10 15.35 -3.52 18.25
C ALA A 10 14.86 -3.22 16.82
N ALA A 11 13.87 -2.37 16.68
CA ALA A 11 13.43 -1.87 15.40
C ALA A 11 14.60 -1.13 14.74
N THR A 12 15.16 -1.70 13.67
CA THR A 12 16.21 -1.07 12.89
C THR A 12 15.56 -0.04 11.97
N VAL A 13 15.67 1.23 12.36
CA VAL A 13 15.35 2.34 11.47
C VAL A 13 16.46 2.41 10.43
N VAL A 14 16.19 2.01 9.21
CA VAL A 14 17.13 2.17 8.09
C VAL A 14 17.14 3.64 7.69
N VAL A 15 18.11 4.39 8.20
CA VAL A 15 18.39 5.76 7.77
C VAL A 15 19.29 5.68 6.53
N VAL A 16 18.71 5.92 5.36
CA VAL A 16 19.48 6.11 4.12
C VAL A 16 20.21 7.44 4.20
N ARG A 17 21.52 7.40 4.48
CA ARG A 17 22.38 8.60 4.43
C ARG A 17 22.74 8.92 2.97
N SER A 18 22.17 9.98 2.43
CA SER A 18 22.67 10.65 1.23
C SER A 18 23.93 11.45 1.58
N SER A 19 24.99 11.24 0.81
CA SER A 19 26.23 12.01 0.90
C SER A 19 26.00 13.46 0.46
N THR A 20 26.12 14.39 1.39
CA THR A 20 25.89 15.83 1.22
C THR A 20 27.16 16.51 0.69
N SER A 21 27.07 17.09 -0.52
CA SER A 21 27.95 18.19 -0.92
C SER A 21 27.39 19.49 -0.34
N THR A 22 28.22 20.20 0.44
CA THR A 22 27.89 21.43 1.15
C THR A 22 27.71 22.57 0.17
N SER A 23 26.47 22.93 -0.13
CA SER A 23 26.12 24.26 -0.67
C SER A 23 25.18 24.95 0.32
N THR A 24 25.57 26.13 0.77
CA THR A 24 24.81 26.98 1.68
C THR A 24 23.39 27.20 1.17
N PRO A 25 22.33 26.92 1.96
CA PRO A 25 20.97 27.18 1.53
C PRO A 25 20.64 28.66 1.69
N SER A 26 20.35 29.32 0.58
CA SER A 26 19.60 30.57 0.61
C SER A 26 18.19 30.30 1.12
N THR A 27 17.83 30.78 2.28
CA THR A 27 16.53 30.66 2.93
C THR A 27 15.49 31.48 2.12
N SER A 28 14.85 30.84 1.15
CA SER A 28 13.58 31.34 0.62
C SER A 28 12.47 30.83 1.54
N THR A 29 12.02 31.61 2.50
CA THR A 29 10.79 31.39 3.25
C THR A 29 9.62 31.55 2.29
N SER A 30 9.22 30.44 1.63
CA SER A 30 7.90 30.37 1.04
C SER A 30 6.91 30.32 2.21
N SER A 31 6.08 31.36 2.36
CA SER A 31 4.94 31.39 3.28
C SER A 31 3.88 30.39 2.76
N ALA A 32 4.12 29.11 2.98
CA ALA A 32 3.06 28.11 2.87
C ALA A 32 2.02 28.46 3.94
N GLY A 33 0.77 28.68 3.54
CA GLY A 33 -0.34 28.84 4.49
C GLY A 33 -0.44 27.65 5.46
N PRO A 34 -1.28 27.75 6.50
CA PRO A 34 -1.42 26.66 7.47
C PRO A 34 -1.76 25.35 6.76
N PHE A 35 -1.15 24.25 7.18
CA PHE A 35 -1.38 22.91 6.62
C PHE A 35 -2.87 22.51 6.79
N ASP A 36 -3.54 22.25 5.67
CA ASP A 36 -4.93 21.77 5.66
C ASP A 36 -4.96 20.24 5.59
N PHE A 37 -5.14 19.62 6.74
CA PHE A 37 -5.21 18.16 6.87
C PHE A 37 -6.33 17.53 6.04
N LYS A 38 -7.51 18.18 5.98
CA LYS A 38 -8.66 17.64 5.24
C LYS A 38 -8.40 17.66 3.74
N LEU A 39 -7.80 18.73 3.26
CA LEU A 39 -7.41 18.88 1.85
C LEU A 39 -6.31 17.85 1.49
N TYR A 40 -5.29 17.69 2.34
CA TYR A 40 -4.24 16.70 2.14
C TYR A 40 -4.82 15.28 2.05
N MET A 41 -5.60 14.86 3.05
CA MET A 41 -6.23 13.53 3.07
C MET A 41 -7.09 13.29 1.83
N GLY A 42 -7.91 14.28 1.44
CA GLY A 42 -8.79 14.16 0.27
C GLY A 42 -8.03 14.06 -1.05
N SER A 43 -6.97 14.83 -1.22
CA SER A 43 -6.14 14.80 -2.44
C SER A 43 -5.38 13.49 -2.57
N GLN A 44 -4.75 13.02 -1.49
CA GLN A 44 -4.03 11.76 -1.49
C GLN A 44 -4.96 10.55 -1.67
N ALA A 45 -6.12 10.55 -1.01
CA ALA A 45 -7.09 9.47 -1.18
C ALA A 45 -7.60 9.37 -2.63
N LYS A 46 -7.78 10.51 -3.32
CA LYS A 46 -8.16 10.55 -4.75
C LYS A 46 -7.04 10.01 -5.63
N ALA A 47 -5.79 10.40 -5.37
CA ALA A 47 -4.62 9.91 -6.12
C ALA A 47 -4.44 8.39 -5.95
N VAL A 48 -4.57 7.90 -4.72
CA VAL A 48 -4.53 6.45 -4.41
C VAL A 48 -5.65 5.70 -5.12
N HIS A 49 -6.88 6.23 -5.13
CA HIS A 49 -7.99 5.57 -5.82
C HIS A 49 -7.73 5.42 -7.32
N ALA A 50 -7.22 6.46 -7.97
CA ALA A 50 -6.85 6.40 -9.38
C ALA A 50 -5.71 5.41 -9.64
N ALA A 51 -4.70 5.36 -8.74
CA ALA A 51 -3.59 4.42 -8.84
C ALA A 51 -4.06 2.96 -8.67
N LEU A 52 -5.00 2.68 -7.75
CA LEU A 52 -5.58 1.36 -7.55
C LEU A 52 -6.40 0.90 -8.78
N ASP A 53 -7.18 1.80 -9.37
CA ASP A 53 -7.95 1.50 -10.59
C ASP A 53 -7.03 1.13 -11.76
N ALA A 54 -5.93 1.86 -11.93
CA ALA A 54 -4.94 1.58 -12.96
C ALA A 54 -4.12 0.30 -12.67
N ALA A 55 -3.87 -0.03 -11.39
CA ALA A 55 -3.05 -1.16 -11.00
C ALA A 55 -3.72 -2.52 -11.26
N VAL A 56 -5.04 -2.62 -11.16
CA VAL A 56 -5.80 -3.87 -11.34
C VAL A 56 -6.70 -3.75 -12.57
N PRO A 57 -6.17 -3.90 -13.79
CA PRO A 57 -6.99 -3.92 -15.00
C PRO A 57 -7.86 -5.18 -15.05
N LEU A 58 -8.99 -5.10 -15.77
CA LEU A 58 -9.77 -6.30 -16.10
C LEU A 58 -8.94 -7.21 -16.99
N ALA A 59 -8.76 -8.45 -16.57
CA ALA A 59 -7.95 -9.47 -17.25
C ALA A 59 -8.50 -10.87 -16.96
N TYR A 60 -8.07 -11.85 -17.76
CA TYR A 60 -8.36 -13.25 -17.44
C TYR A 60 -7.57 -13.71 -16.18
N PRO A 61 -8.21 -14.44 -15.25
CA PRO A 61 -9.63 -14.86 -15.22
C PRO A 61 -10.57 -13.70 -14.82
N GLU A 62 -11.53 -13.38 -15.71
CA GLU A 62 -12.38 -12.19 -15.59
C GLU A 62 -13.16 -12.14 -14.26
N ALA A 63 -13.78 -13.25 -13.85
CA ALA A 63 -14.58 -13.30 -12.62
C ALA A 63 -13.76 -12.92 -11.38
N VAL A 64 -12.50 -13.37 -11.30
CA VAL A 64 -11.61 -13.05 -10.17
C VAL A 64 -11.20 -11.57 -10.20
N THR A 65 -10.79 -11.05 -11.37
CA THR A 65 -10.36 -9.66 -11.47
C THR A 65 -11.52 -8.68 -11.30
N GLU A 66 -12.73 -9.03 -11.75
CA GLU A 66 -13.94 -8.25 -11.46
C GLU A 66 -14.24 -8.20 -9.96
N ALA A 67 -14.18 -9.34 -9.25
CA ALA A 67 -14.40 -9.43 -7.81
C ALA A 67 -13.34 -8.65 -7.01
N MET A 68 -12.05 -8.71 -7.41
CA MET A 68 -10.98 -7.89 -6.85
C MET A 68 -11.30 -6.40 -6.98
N ARG A 69 -11.64 -5.95 -8.18
CA ARG A 69 -11.97 -4.56 -8.48
C ARG A 69 -13.21 -4.09 -7.74
N TYR A 70 -14.26 -4.91 -7.74
CA TYR A 70 -15.51 -4.61 -7.02
C TYR A 70 -15.23 -4.22 -5.57
N SER A 71 -14.49 -5.04 -4.85
CA SER A 71 -14.18 -4.80 -3.45
C SER A 71 -13.15 -3.66 -3.24
N LEU A 72 -12.11 -3.63 -4.07
CA LEU A 72 -11.01 -2.67 -3.96
C LEU A 72 -11.47 -1.24 -4.26
N LEU A 73 -12.37 -1.07 -5.25
CA LEU A 73 -12.83 0.23 -5.71
C LEU A 73 -14.16 0.67 -5.06
N ALA A 74 -14.75 -0.12 -4.16
CA ALA A 74 -15.98 0.19 -3.42
C ALA A 74 -15.91 1.44 -2.52
N GLY A 75 -14.82 2.21 -2.62
CA GLY A 75 -14.61 3.43 -1.83
C GLY A 75 -13.88 3.17 -0.51
N GLY A 76 -13.98 4.14 0.40
CA GLY A 76 -13.32 4.11 1.70
C GLY A 76 -12.44 5.33 1.93
N LYS A 77 -12.02 5.54 3.19
CA LYS A 77 -11.23 6.72 3.61
C LYS A 77 -9.76 6.67 3.16
N ARG A 78 -9.28 5.53 2.68
CA ARG A 78 -7.88 5.30 2.22
C ARG A 78 -6.83 5.73 3.25
N VAL A 79 -7.11 5.55 4.54
CA VAL A 79 -6.24 6.04 5.62
C VAL A 79 -4.86 5.36 5.58
N ARG A 80 -4.81 4.03 5.42
CA ARG A 80 -3.55 3.27 5.38
C ARG A 80 -2.62 3.74 4.26
N PRO A 81 -3.06 3.83 2.99
CA PRO A 81 -2.22 4.35 1.91
C PRO A 81 -1.78 5.79 2.15
N VAL A 82 -2.66 6.67 2.65
CA VAL A 82 -2.30 8.07 2.90
C VAL A 82 -1.24 8.18 4.00
N LEU A 83 -1.32 7.37 5.06
CA LEU A 83 -0.29 7.31 6.09
C LEU A 83 1.05 6.81 5.55
N CYS A 84 1.06 5.83 4.63
CA CYS A 84 2.27 5.36 3.96
C CYS A 84 2.95 6.50 3.17
N ILE A 85 2.17 7.23 2.38
CA ILE A 85 2.67 8.38 1.60
C ILE A 85 3.20 9.47 2.55
N ALA A 86 2.43 9.84 3.58
CA ALA A 86 2.82 10.86 4.55
C ALA A 86 4.12 10.48 5.29
N ALA A 87 4.29 9.21 5.66
CA ALA A 87 5.52 8.73 6.29
C ALA A 87 6.74 8.85 5.35
N CYS A 88 6.57 8.54 4.07
CA CYS A 88 7.61 8.73 3.06
C CYS A 88 7.99 10.21 2.92
N GLU A 89 7.00 11.09 2.79
CA GLU A 89 7.22 12.54 2.66
C GLU A 89 7.87 13.12 3.92
N LEU A 90 7.52 12.63 5.11
CA LEU A 90 8.08 13.08 6.39
C LEU A 90 9.60 12.85 6.48
N VAL A 91 10.10 11.78 5.88
CA VAL A 91 11.54 11.46 5.84
C VAL A 91 12.25 12.02 4.59
N GLY A 92 11.58 12.86 3.82
CA GLY A 92 12.14 13.54 2.65
C GLY A 92 12.02 12.76 1.33
N GLY A 93 11.26 11.66 1.31
CA GLY A 93 10.92 10.96 0.09
C GLY A 93 9.81 11.66 -0.70
N VAL A 94 9.40 11.07 -1.82
CA VAL A 94 8.34 11.61 -2.68
C VAL A 94 7.18 10.63 -2.79
N ALA A 95 5.95 11.15 -2.90
CA ALA A 95 4.73 10.33 -2.95
C ALA A 95 4.76 9.26 -4.05
N SER A 96 5.39 9.54 -5.19
CA SER A 96 5.51 8.57 -6.30
C SER A 96 6.27 7.30 -5.93
N ASP A 97 7.29 7.40 -5.06
CA ASP A 97 8.09 6.26 -4.63
C ASP A 97 7.31 5.37 -3.65
N ALA A 98 6.45 5.98 -2.82
CA ALA A 98 5.60 5.29 -1.86
C ALA A 98 4.29 4.77 -2.47
N MET A 99 3.83 5.30 -3.60
CA MET A 99 2.51 4.98 -4.17
C MET A 99 2.28 3.49 -4.40
N PRO A 100 3.23 2.70 -4.95
CA PRO A 100 3.02 1.27 -5.12
C PRO A 100 2.82 0.54 -3.78
N THR A 101 3.61 0.87 -2.76
CA THR A 101 3.44 0.31 -1.41
C THR A 101 2.13 0.76 -0.79
N ALA A 102 1.74 2.01 -0.96
CA ALA A 102 0.45 2.54 -0.50
C ALA A 102 -0.74 1.79 -1.13
N CYS A 103 -0.69 1.52 -2.43
CA CYS A 103 -1.68 0.70 -3.12
C CYS A 103 -1.71 -0.75 -2.58
N ALA A 104 -0.54 -1.36 -2.38
CA ALA A 104 -0.43 -2.71 -1.84
C ALA A 104 -1.04 -2.83 -0.43
N LEU A 105 -0.83 -1.85 0.44
CA LEU A 105 -1.45 -1.82 1.77
C LEU A 105 -2.99 -1.75 1.70
N GLU A 106 -3.56 -1.07 0.71
CA GLU A 106 -5.01 -1.06 0.53
C GLU A 106 -5.51 -2.38 -0.11
N MET A 107 -4.73 -3.02 -0.99
CA MET A 107 -5.03 -4.35 -1.53
C MET A 107 -5.07 -5.39 -0.41
N LEU A 108 -4.07 -5.40 0.48
CA LEU A 108 -4.00 -6.27 1.65
C LEU A 108 -5.16 -6.03 2.62
N HIS A 109 -5.49 -4.75 2.88
CA HIS A 109 -6.65 -4.43 3.70
C HIS A 109 -7.96 -4.88 3.04
N THR A 110 -8.09 -4.75 1.72
CA THR A 110 -9.29 -5.21 1.00
C THR A 110 -9.38 -6.73 1.02
N MET A 111 -8.27 -7.44 0.85
CA MET A 111 -8.18 -8.89 0.99
C MET A 111 -8.71 -9.34 2.35
N SER A 112 -8.22 -8.72 3.44
CA SER A 112 -8.70 -9.10 4.78
C SER A 112 -10.19 -8.88 4.95
N LEU A 113 -10.74 -7.78 4.42
CA LEU A 113 -12.18 -7.51 4.48
C LEU A 113 -13.01 -8.51 3.67
N ILE A 114 -12.54 -8.93 2.49
CA ILE A 114 -13.23 -9.95 1.68
C ILE A 114 -13.32 -11.27 2.45
N HIS A 115 -12.23 -11.67 3.12
CA HIS A 115 -12.19 -12.91 3.89
C HIS A 115 -12.97 -12.81 5.21
N ASP A 116 -12.90 -11.67 5.90
CA ASP A 116 -13.67 -11.43 7.13
C ASP A 116 -15.18 -11.49 6.87
N ASP A 117 -15.65 -11.02 5.70
CA ASP A 117 -17.08 -11.01 5.34
C ASP A 117 -17.64 -12.41 5.03
N LEU A 118 -16.81 -13.44 4.84
CA LEU A 118 -17.28 -14.79 4.48
C LEU A 118 -18.18 -15.40 5.57
N PRO A 119 -19.11 -16.33 5.19
CA PRO A 119 -20.00 -17.00 6.13
C PRO A 119 -19.29 -17.77 7.26
N SER A 120 -18.05 -18.21 7.02
CA SER A 120 -17.23 -18.90 8.03
C SER A 120 -16.51 -17.94 8.98
N MET A 121 -16.60 -16.65 8.75
CA MET A 121 -15.99 -15.58 9.56
C MET A 121 -17.09 -14.69 10.16
N ASP A 122 -17.15 -13.40 9.82
CA ASP A 122 -18.15 -12.45 10.36
C ASP A 122 -19.54 -12.61 9.73
N ASN A 123 -19.64 -13.26 8.55
CA ASN A 123 -20.87 -13.46 7.79
C ASN A 123 -21.65 -12.18 7.49
N ASP A 124 -20.93 -11.16 7.04
CA ASP A 124 -21.51 -9.85 6.72
C ASP A 124 -22.16 -9.82 5.33
N ASP A 125 -23.40 -9.36 5.24
CA ASP A 125 -24.11 -9.21 3.98
C ASP A 125 -23.75 -7.92 3.23
N PHE A 126 -23.35 -6.87 3.96
CA PHE A 126 -23.08 -5.54 3.40
C PHE A 126 -21.80 -4.94 3.98
N ARG A 127 -21.02 -4.28 3.12
CA ARG A 127 -19.84 -3.51 3.51
C ARG A 127 -19.80 -2.18 2.77
N ARG A 128 -19.60 -1.08 3.50
CA ARG A 128 -19.61 0.29 2.93
C ARG A 128 -20.88 0.63 2.14
N GLY A 129 -22.00 0.02 2.51
CA GLY A 129 -23.31 0.27 1.87
C GLY A 129 -23.58 -0.53 0.59
N VAL A 130 -22.66 -1.43 0.19
CA VAL A 130 -22.85 -2.35 -0.94
C VAL A 130 -22.80 -3.80 -0.45
N PRO A 131 -23.42 -4.77 -1.17
CA PRO A 131 -23.30 -6.18 -0.85
C PRO A 131 -21.84 -6.63 -0.79
N THR A 132 -21.51 -7.58 0.10
CA THR A 132 -20.16 -8.12 0.22
C THR A 132 -19.77 -8.97 -0.99
N CYS A 133 -18.48 -9.20 -1.19
CA CYS A 133 -17.94 -9.88 -2.35
C CYS A 133 -18.60 -11.27 -2.55
N HIS A 134 -18.72 -12.06 -1.48
CA HIS A 134 -19.31 -13.39 -1.54
C HIS A 134 -20.81 -13.38 -1.87
N LYS A 135 -21.53 -12.31 -1.55
CA LYS A 135 -22.96 -12.16 -1.94
C LYS A 135 -23.14 -11.86 -3.43
N VAL A 136 -22.16 -11.24 -4.07
CA VAL A 136 -22.22 -10.86 -5.49
C VAL A 136 -21.63 -11.96 -6.38
N TYR A 137 -20.51 -12.54 -5.99
CA TYR A 137 -19.70 -13.44 -6.83
C TYR A 137 -19.68 -14.90 -6.36
N GLY A 138 -20.24 -15.20 -5.18
CA GLY A 138 -20.11 -16.49 -4.52
C GLY A 138 -18.86 -16.61 -3.66
N GLU A 139 -18.86 -17.58 -2.75
CA GLU A 139 -17.78 -17.77 -1.77
C GLU A 139 -16.47 -18.17 -2.44
N GLU A 140 -16.52 -19.04 -3.44
CA GLU A 140 -15.31 -19.53 -4.14
C GLU A 140 -14.56 -18.37 -4.82
N ILE A 141 -15.30 -17.49 -5.53
CA ILE A 141 -14.69 -16.34 -6.21
C ILE A 141 -14.22 -15.31 -5.19
N ALA A 142 -14.92 -15.10 -4.08
CA ALA A 142 -14.49 -14.20 -3.02
C ALA A 142 -13.17 -14.66 -2.37
N ILE A 143 -13.03 -15.96 -2.08
CA ILE A 143 -11.77 -16.53 -1.57
C ILE A 143 -10.64 -16.29 -2.56
N LEU A 144 -10.85 -16.67 -3.84
CA LEU A 144 -9.83 -16.50 -4.89
C LEU A 144 -9.47 -15.02 -5.13
N ALA A 145 -10.43 -14.11 -5.04
CA ALA A 145 -10.17 -12.67 -5.16
C ALA A 145 -9.32 -12.14 -4.00
N GLY A 146 -9.56 -12.60 -2.79
CA GLY A 146 -8.73 -12.28 -1.64
C GLY A 146 -7.29 -12.81 -1.80
N ASP A 147 -7.12 -14.08 -2.13
CA ASP A 147 -5.81 -14.70 -2.37
C ASP A 147 -5.04 -14.01 -3.51
N ALA A 148 -5.75 -13.65 -4.59
CA ALA A 148 -5.17 -12.94 -5.70
C ALA A 148 -4.70 -11.53 -5.29
N LEU A 149 -5.48 -10.77 -4.49
CA LEU A 149 -5.07 -9.47 -3.96
C LEU A 149 -3.84 -9.59 -3.05
N LEU A 150 -3.77 -10.64 -2.22
CA LEU A 150 -2.60 -10.90 -1.38
C LEU A 150 -1.34 -11.06 -2.22
N ALA A 151 -1.34 -11.98 -3.17
CA ALA A 151 -0.20 -12.23 -4.04
C ALA A 151 0.16 -11.02 -4.90
N PHE A 152 -0.85 -10.38 -5.49
CA PHE A 152 -0.68 -9.20 -6.35
C PHE A 152 -0.12 -7.98 -5.61
N SER A 153 -0.41 -7.82 -4.32
CA SER A 153 0.13 -6.72 -3.51
C SER A 153 1.67 -6.74 -3.48
N PHE A 154 2.28 -7.90 -3.29
CA PHE A 154 3.74 -8.06 -3.30
C PHE A 154 4.34 -7.89 -4.70
N GLU A 155 3.68 -8.43 -5.72
CA GLU A 155 4.08 -8.21 -7.11
C GLU A 155 4.05 -6.72 -7.44
N HIS A 156 2.99 -6.01 -7.03
CA HIS A 156 2.83 -4.58 -7.29
C HIS A 156 3.94 -3.75 -6.66
N ILE A 157 4.31 -4.00 -5.39
CA ILE A 157 5.47 -3.34 -4.77
C ILE A 157 6.74 -3.62 -5.58
N ALA A 158 6.99 -4.88 -5.89
CA ALA A 158 8.24 -5.30 -6.55
C ALA A 158 8.40 -4.75 -7.98
N ARG A 159 7.30 -4.64 -8.74
CA ARG A 159 7.33 -4.25 -10.16
C ARG A 159 7.09 -2.77 -10.39
N SER A 160 6.23 -2.14 -9.59
CA SER A 160 5.74 -0.78 -9.85
C SER A 160 6.50 0.29 -9.10
N THR A 161 7.31 -0.05 -8.07
CA THR A 161 8.16 0.93 -7.39
C THR A 161 9.24 1.46 -8.33
N PRO A 162 9.34 2.80 -8.51
CA PRO A 162 10.37 3.40 -9.36
C PRO A 162 11.76 3.01 -8.88
N ARG A 163 12.58 2.45 -9.78
CA ARG A 163 13.93 1.97 -9.44
C ARG A 163 14.99 3.01 -9.80
N VAL A 164 16.06 3.05 -9.04
CA VAL A 164 17.27 3.80 -9.37
C VAL A 164 17.74 3.43 -10.78
N GLY A 165 17.92 4.42 -11.68
CA GLY A 165 18.31 4.19 -13.06
C GLY A 165 17.24 3.60 -13.98
N GLY A 166 16.02 3.40 -13.52
CA GLY A 166 14.90 2.91 -14.31
C GLY A 166 14.17 4.04 -15.08
N ALA A 167 13.46 3.68 -16.14
CA ALA A 167 12.73 4.61 -17.01
C ALA A 167 11.53 5.32 -16.35
N GLY A 168 11.18 5.01 -15.11
CA GLY A 168 10.01 5.55 -14.39
C GLY A 168 10.30 6.62 -13.35
N GLY A 169 11.56 6.99 -13.11
CA GLY A 169 11.94 8.03 -12.16
C GLY A 169 11.68 9.43 -12.73
N GLY A 170 10.67 10.14 -12.20
CA GLY A 170 10.49 11.56 -12.50
C GLY A 170 11.69 12.40 -12.03
N ALA A 171 11.82 13.64 -12.53
CA ALA A 171 12.98 14.52 -12.27
C ALA A 171 13.30 14.80 -10.79
N LYS A 172 12.43 14.42 -9.86
CA LYS A 172 12.61 14.56 -8.40
C LYS A 172 12.79 13.23 -7.66
N SER A 173 12.46 12.10 -8.31
CA SER A 173 12.62 10.75 -7.74
C SER A 173 13.95 10.20 -8.23
N GLY A 174 14.91 10.01 -7.33
CA GLY A 174 16.13 9.25 -7.61
C GLY A 174 15.85 7.75 -7.80
N GLY A 175 14.60 7.32 -7.59
CA GLY A 175 14.19 5.92 -7.54
C GLY A 175 14.63 5.22 -6.23
N VAL A 176 14.10 4.02 -6.02
CA VAL A 176 14.37 3.17 -4.86
C VAL A 176 15.32 2.04 -5.25
N SER A 177 16.27 1.69 -4.39
CA SER A 177 17.17 0.57 -4.65
C SER A 177 16.41 -0.77 -4.62
N ALA A 178 16.88 -1.77 -5.37
CA ALA A 178 16.25 -3.10 -5.37
C ALA A 178 16.28 -3.76 -3.99
N GLU A 179 17.32 -3.50 -3.19
CA GLU A 179 17.46 -3.97 -1.82
C GLU A 179 16.36 -3.37 -0.93
N ALA A 180 16.18 -2.03 -0.95
CA ALA A 180 15.12 -1.37 -0.19
C ALA A 180 13.71 -1.82 -0.61
N ILE A 181 13.48 -2.10 -1.89
CA ILE A 181 12.20 -2.68 -2.36
C ILE A 181 12.00 -4.08 -1.75
N LEU A 182 13.04 -4.91 -1.70
CA LEU A 182 12.98 -6.23 -1.10
C LEU A 182 12.72 -6.15 0.41
N ASP A 183 13.36 -5.21 1.11
CA ASP A 183 13.13 -4.96 2.54
C ASP A 183 11.68 -4.57 2.81
N VAL A 184 11.09 -3.71 1.97
CA VAL A 184 9.67 -3.33 2.07
C VAL A 184 8.77 -4.54 1.86
N VAL A 185 9.03 -5.37 0.84
CA VAL A 185 8.26 -6.60 0.60
C VAL A 185 8.35 -7.54 1.80
N ALA A 186 9.55 -7.74 2.36
CA ALA A 186 9.77 -8.61 3.51
C ALA A 186 9.04 -8.09 4.76
N GLU A 187 9.11 -6.78 5.04
CA GLU A 187 8.43 -6.17 6.20
C GLU A 187 6.92 -6.22 6.07
N VAL A 188 6.37 -5.92 4.88
CA VAL A 188 4.92 -6.02 4.63
C VAL A 188 4.47 -7.48 4.77
N ALA A 189 5.22 -8.45 4.23
CA ALA A 189 4.91 -9.87 4.37
C ALA A 189 4.92 -10.33 5.84
N ARG A 190 5.91 -9.87 6.62
CA ARG A 190 5.98 -10.15 8.07
C ARG A 190 4.77 -9.57 8.80
N ALA A 191 4.41 -8.31 8.50
CA ALA A 191 3.32 -7.59 9.18
C ALA A 191 1.92 -8.11 8.85
N VAL A 192 1.70 -8.74 7.68
CA VAL A 192 0.39 -9.35 7.33
C VAL A 192 0.35 -10.84 7.60
N GLY A 193 1.46 -11.43 8.02
CA GLY A 193 1.55 -12.83 8.40
C GLY A 193 1.18 -13.08 9.85
N ALA A 194 1.62 -14.24 10.38
CA ALA A 194 1.28 -14.70 11.73
C ALA A 194 1.90 -13.87 12.87
N GLU A 195 2.80 -12.94 12.57
CA GLU A 195 3.44 -12.05 13.57
C GLU A 195 2.75 -10.68 13.69
N GLY A 196 1.90 -10.33 12.73
CA GLY A 196 1.22 -9.03 12.64
C GLY A 196 -0.16 -8.98 13.24
#